data_1f0c40ce8418b82270fcad3dbecbeaf8
#
_entry.id   1f0c40ce8418b82270fcad3dbecbeaf8
#
_cell.length_a   1.000
_cell.length_b   1.000
_cell.length_c   1.000
_cell.angle_alpha   90.00
_cell.angle_beta   90.00
_cell.angle_gamma   90.00
#
_symmetry.space_group_name_H-M   'P 1'
#
loop_
_entity.id
_entity.type
_entity.pdbx_description
1 polymer ?
#
loop_
_entity_poly.entity_id
_entity_poly.type
_entity_poly.pdbx_seq_one_letter_code
_entity_poly.pdbx_strand_id
1 'polypeptide(L)'
;DYLKWDDQKRYEIIDGLVYNMNAPLRVHQEVLLAAVRRLADFFDNRPCSVFIAPFDVRLATGKCADDQIFNVVQPDISVVCDETKLDEKGCIGAPDLVVEVISPATASRDHIQKRRLYESAGVREYWLIDPTNRIVTLYCAGSDGNFRSPVTLGETDILISETFADLKIDLSAVFPARPQTLSEPAPPAFE
;
A
#
# COMPACT_ATOMS: atom_id res chain seq x y z
N ASP A 1 14.30 -16.26 13.53
CA ASP A 1 14.20 -16.39 12.08
C ASP A 1 12.75 -16.71 11.74
N TYR A 2 11.98 -15.68 11.31
CA TYR A 2 10.55 -15.78 11.03
C TYR A 2 10.23 -16.77 9.89
N LEU A 3 11.17 -16.99 8.97
CA LEU A 3 11.04 -17.95 7.86
C LEU A 3 10.87 -19.42 8.32
N LYS A 4 11.07 -19.68 9.60
CA LYS A 4 10.92 -21.01 10.21
C LYS A 4 9.62 -21.14 11.03
N TRP A 5 8.80 -20.09 11.09
CA TRP A 5 7.54 -20.14 11.83
C TRP A 5 6.51 -20.98 11.04
N ASP A 6 5.96 -21.98 11.71
CA ASP A 6 5.07 -23.00 11.11
C ASP A 6 3.66 -22.97 11.75
N ASP A 7 3.23 -21.81 12.24
CA ASP A 7 1.91 -21.67 12.87
C ASP A 7 0.80 -21.24 11.90
N GLN A 8 1.10 -21.17 10.59
CA GLN A 8 0.21 -20.79 9.48
C GLN A 8 -0.45 -19.42 9.64
N LYS A 9 0.09 -18.56 10.49
CA LYS A 9 -0.36 -17.19 10.66
C LYS A 9 0.49 -16.25 9.81
N ARG A 10 -0.10 -15.10 9.50
CA ARG A 10 0.59 -14.04 8.80
C ARG A 10 1.07 -13.00 9.81
N TYR A 11 2.32 -12.59 9.64
CA TYR A 11 2.96 -11.62 10.51
C TYR A 11 3.67 -10.53 9.72
N GLU A 12 3.73 -9.35 10.31
CA GLU A 12 4.70 -8.32 9.94
C GLU A 12 5.67 -8.14 11.10
N ILE A 13 6.91 -7.81 10.79
CA ILE A 13 7.96 -7.47 11.77
C ILE A 13 8.37 -6.04 11.48
N ILE A 14 8.20 -5.15 12.44
CA ILE A 14 8.60 -3.74 12.34
C ILE A 14 9.48 -3.42 13.54
N ASP A 15 10.72 -3.01 13.29
CA ASP A 15 11.72 -2.74 14.31
C ASP A 15 11.89 -3.92 15.30
N GLY A 16 11.81 -5.15 14.77
CA GLY A 16 11.89 -6.38 15.55
C GLY A 16 10.63 -6.75 16.34
N LEU A 17 9.58 -5.95 16.29
CA LEU A 17 8.29 -6.23 16.92
C LEU A 17 7.37 -6.97 15.95
N VAL A 18 6.73 -8.04 16.44
CA VAL A 18 5.86 -8.91 15.65
C VAL A 18 4.40 -8.45 15.73
N TYR A 19 3.77 -8.29 14.59
CA TYR A 19 2.37 -7.91 14.47
C TYR A 19 1.59 -8.99 13.72
N ASN A 20 0.52 -9.49 14.34
CA ASN A 20 -0.43 -10.38 13.66
C ASN A 20 -1.23 -9.62 12.60
N MET A 21 -1.40 -10.23 11.45
CA MET A 21 -2.27 -9.72 10.40
C MET A 21 -3.65 -10.37 10.50
N ASN A 22 -4.69 -9.55 10.45
CA ASN A 22 -6.08 -10.00 10.43
C ASN A 22 -6.63 -10.03 9.01
N ALA A 23 -7.71 -10.79 8.81
CA ALA A 23 -8.42 -10.77 7.55
C ALA A 23 -9.00 -9.36 7.26
N PRO A 24 -8.86 -8.83 6.04
CA PRO A 24 -9.35 -7.51 5.69
C PRO A 24 -10.88 -7.48 5.56
N LEU A 25 -11.46 -6.28 5.69
CA LEU A 25 -12.87 -6.04 5.44
C LEU A 25 -13.19 -6.09 3.93
N ARG A 26 -14.46 -6.33 3.58
CA ARG A 26 -14.93 -6.38 2.19
C ARG A 26 -14.54 -5.12 1.40
N VAL A 27 -14.78 -3.93 1.95
CA VAL A 27 -14.45 -2.66 1.27
C VAL A 27 -12.95 -2.52 0.98
N HIS A 28 -12.10 -3.00 1.88
CA HIS A 28 -10.65 -3.05 1.65
C HIS A 28 -10.34 -3.89 0.42
N GLN A 29 -10.94 -5.09 0.30
CA GLN A 29 -10.73 -5.98 -0.84
C GLN A 29 -11.26 -5.38 -2.17
N GLU A 30 -12.38 -4.68 -2.14
CA GLU A 30 -12.95 -4.01 -3.31
C GLU A 30 -12.01 -2.91 -3.83
N VAL A 31 -11.50 -2.06 -2.92
CA VAL A 31 -10.55 -0.99 -3.25
C VAL A 31 -9.20 -1.56 -3.69
N LEU A 32 -8.69 -2.55 -2.97
CA LEU A 32 -7.44 -3.24 -3.33
C LEU A 32 -7.52 -3.82 -4.75
N LEU A 33 -8.57 -4.56 -5.07
CA LEU A 33 -8.74 -5.14 -6.40
C LEU A 33 -8.82 -4.07 -7.49
N ALA A 34 -9.50 -2.95 -7.23
CA ALA A 34 -9.60 -1.85 -8.17
C ALA A 34 -8.24 -1.19 -8.42
N ALA A 35 -7.44 -0.96 -7.37
CA ALA A 35 -6.09 -0.41 -7.48
C ALA A 35 -5.13 -1.36 -8.20
N VAL A 36 -5.17 -2.66 -7.84
CA VAL A 36 -4.35 -3.71 -8.48
C VAL A 36 -4.59 -3.75 -9.99
N ARG A 37 -5.85 -3.72 -10.44
CA ARG A 37 -6.16 -3.73 -11.89
C ARG A 37 -5.50 -2.56 -12.62
N ARG A 38 -5.55 -1.34 -12.06
CA ARG A 38 -4.95 -0.14 -12.68
C ARG A 38 -3.44 -0.24 -12.76
N LEU A 39 -2.81 -0.74 -11.68
CA LEU A 39 -1.37 -0.93 -11.65
C LEU A 39 -0.93 -2.07 -12.56
N ALA A 40 -1.62 -3.22 -12.53
CA ALA A 40 -1.30 -4.34 -13.39
C ALA A 40 -1.44 -3.99 -14.88
N ASP A 41 -2.53 -3.32 -15.27
CA ASP A 41 -2.75 -2.86 -16.64
C ASP A 41 -1.66 -1.88 -17.09
N PHE A 42 -1.23 -0.97 -16.20
CA PHE A 42 -0.16 -0.01 -16.51
C PHE A 42 1.20 -0.69 -16.65
N PHE A 43 1.53 -1.64 -15.78
CA PHE A 43 2.83 -2.32 -15.80
C PHE A 43 2.87 -3.52 -16.74
N ASP A 44 1.76 -3.87 -17.39
CA ASP A 44 1.77 -4.89 -18.44
C ASP A 44 2.75 -4.49 -19.56
N ASN A 45 3.67 -5.41 -19.91
CA ASN A 45 4.75 -5.16 -20.88
C ASN A 45 5.75 -4.04 -20.48
N ARG A 46 5.86 -3.70 -19.20
CA ARG A 46 6.87 -2.78 -18.65
C ARG A 46 7.85 -3.54 -17.73
N PRO A 47 9.06 -3.00 -17.48
CA PRO A 47 10.09 -3.74 -16.74
C PRO A 47 9.87 -3.76 -15.22
N CYS A 48 8.65 -3.60 -14.73
CA CYS A 48 8.34 -3.63 -13.31
C CYS A 48 7.26 -4.67 -13.04
N SER A 49 7.40 -5.40 -11.95
CA SER A 49 6.46 -6.41 -11.51
C SER A 49 5.57 -5.89 -10.39
N VAL A 50 4.28 -6.25 -10.43
CA VAL A 50 3.28 -5.90 -9.41
C VAL A 50 3.00 -7.14 -8.56
N PHE A 51 3.17 -7.01 -7.26
CA PHE A 51 2.89 -8.06 -6.29
C PHE A 51 1.81 -7.61 -5.32
N ILE A 52 0.99 -8.56 -4.85
CA ILE A 52 -0.06 -8.32 -3.85
C ILE A 52 0.19 -9.20 -2.61
N ALA A 53 -0.28 -8.74 -1.46
CA ALA A 53 -0.22 -9.53 -0.23
C ALA A 53 -0.93 -10.90 -0.37
N PRO A 54 -0.39 -12.01 0.20
CA PRO A 54 0.83 -12.06 0.98
C PRO A 54 2.10 -12.09 0.12
N PHE A 55 2.95 -11.10 0.25
CA PHE A 55 4.24 -11.01 -0.42
C PHE A 55 5.22 -10.33 0.53
N ASP A 56 6.26 -11.07 0.96
CA ASP A 56 7.21 -10.57 1.94
C ASP A 56 8.14 -9.54 1.32
N VAL A 57 8.16 -8.35 1.92
CA VAL A 57 9.12 -7.31 1.64
C VAL A 57 10.06 -7.20 2.84
N ARG A 58 11.27 -7.70 2.67
CA ARG A 58 12.35 -7.72 3.67
C ARG A 58 13.17 -6.44 3.52
N LEU A 59 12.85 -5.44 4.33
CA LEU A 59 13.48 -4.12 4.26
C LEU A 59 14.85 -4.16 4.96
N ALA A 60 15.85 -4.54 4.20
CA ALA A 60 17.24 -4.58 4.61
C ALA A 60 18.00 -3.36 4.09
N THR A 61 18.92 -2.83 4.89
CA THR A 61 19.89 -1.83 4.44
C THR A 61 21.14 -2.53 3.92
N GLY A 62 21.29 -2.56 2.58
CA GLY A 62 22.42 -3.22 1.93
C GLY A 62 22.30 -4.76 1.89
N LYS A 63 23.42 -5.44 1.55
CA LYS A 63 23.47 -6.91 1.60
C LYS A 63 23.69 -7.35 3.05
N CYS A 64 22.66 -7.94 3.64
CA CYS A 64 22.73 -8.54 4.96
C CYS A 64 22.20 -9.98 4.94
N ALA A 65 22.58 -10.79 5.92
CA ALA A 65 22.03 -12.12 6.09
C ALA A 65 20.57 -12.04 6.59
N ASP A 66 19.77 -13.06 6.31
CA ASP A 66 18.33 -13.11 6.67
C ASP A 66 18.10 -12.91 8.19
N ASP A 67 19.04 -13.35 9.04
CA ASP A 67 18.97 -13.20 10.49
C ASP A 67 19.27 -11.76 11.00
N GLN A 68 19.70 -10.87 10.11
CA GLN A 68 19.94 -9.47 10.38
C GLN A 68 18.80 -8.55 9.86
N ILE A 69 17.72 -9.14 9.35
CA ILE A 69 16.55 -8.41 8.87
C ILE A 69 15.55 -8.25 10.01
N PHE A 70 15.36 -7.03 10.47
CA PHE A 70 14.45 -6.67 11.56
C PHE A 70 13.11 -6.09 11.08
N ASN A 71 12.97 -5.90 9.77
CA ASN A 71 11.77 -5.35 9.16
C ASN A 71 11.32 -6.24 8.00
N VAL A 72 10.19 -6.89 8.20
CA VAL A 72 9.50 -7.70 7.18
C VAL A 72 8.04 -7.30 7.16
N VAL A 73 7.59 -6.75 6.06
CA VAL A 73 6.22 -6.28 5.88
C VAL A 73 5.56 -6.97 4.70
N GLN A 74 4.23 -6.99 4.69
CA GLN A 74 3.43 -7.51 3.58
C GLN A 74 2.50 -6.41 3.06
N PRO A 75 3.01 -5.45 2.28
CA PRO A 75 2.19 -4.38 1.75
C PRO A 75 1.04 -4.93 0.89
N ASP A 76 -0.07 -4.26 0.88
CA ASP A 76 -1.21 -4.68 0.06
C ASP A 76 -0.83 -4.76 -1.42
N ILE A 77 -0.02 -3.79 -1.92
CA ILE A 77 0.58 -3.84 -3.25
C ILE A 77 2.03 -3.37 -3.17
N SER A 78 2.92 -4.08 -3.87
CA SER A 78 4.32 -3.70 -4.08
C SER A 78 4.64 -3.69 -5.57
N VAL A 79 5.32 -2.64 -6.05
CA VAL A 79 5.86 -2.58 -7.41
C VAL A 79 7.38 -2.61 -7.32
N VAL A 80 8.00 -3.56 -8.01
CA VAL A 80 9.46 -3.78 -8.01
C VAL A 80 9.95 -3.74 -9.44
N CYS A 81 10.88 -2.81 -9.74
CA CYS A 81 11.45 -2.63 -11.08
C CYS A 81 12.86 -3.24 -11.22
N ASP A 82 13.50 -3.54 -10.10
CA ASP A 82 14.80 -4.20 -10.07
C ASP A 82 14.63 -5.68 -9.71
N GLU A 83 14.68 -6.54 -10.73
CA GLU A 83 14.53 -8.00 -10.56
C GLU A 83 15.59 -8.61 -9.63
N THR A 84 16.74 -7.96 -9.45
CA THR A 84 17.78 -8.46 -8.53
C THR A 84 17.37 -8.39 -7.06
N LYS A 85 16.30 -7.67 -6.75
CA LYS A 85 15.67 -7.64 -5.42
C LYS A 85 14.71 -8.80 -5.17
N LEU A 86 14.37 -9.58 -6.19
CA LEU A 86 13.38 -10.65 -6.11
C LEU A 86 14.05 -12.01 -5.89
N ASP A 87 13.50 -12.79 -4.99
CA ASP A 87 13.83 -14.20 -4.80
C ASP A 87 12.54 -15.02 -4.55
N GLU A 88 12.67 -16.33 -4.33
CA GLU A 88 11.52 -17.22 -4.07
C GLU A 88 10.73 -16.85 -2.80
N LYS A 89 11.34 -16.08 -1.89
CA LYS A 89 10.73 -15.67 -0.62
C LYS A 89 10.09 -14.27 -0.68
N GLY A 90 10.20 -13.55 -1.78
CA GLY A 90 9.65 -12.19 -1.95
C GLY A 90 10.70 -11.16 -2.41
N CYS A 91 10.66 -9.95 -1.83
CA CYS A 91 11.55 -8.86 -2.15
C CYS A 91 12.57 -8.61 -1.05
N ILE A 92 13.84 -8.34 -1.42
CA ILE A 92 14.89 -7.85 -0.51
C ILE A 92 15.19 -6.39 -0.86
N GLY A 93 15.03 -5.52 0.12
CA GLY A 93 15.16 -4.07 -0.05
C GLY A 93 13.84 -3.39 -0.39
N ALA A 94 13.90 -2.09 -0.66
CA ALA A 94 12.72 -1.28 -0.91
C ALA A 94 12.11 -1.53 -2.29
N PRO A 95 10.79 -1.81 -2.41
CA PRO A 95 10.05 -1.64 -3.65
C PRO A 95 10.11 -0.20 -4.17
N ASP A 96 9.85 -0.01 -5.46
CA ASP A 96 9.75 1.33 -6.04
C ASP A 96 8.46 2.05 -5.65
N LEU A 97 7.35 1.31 -5.54
CA LEU A 97 6.07 1.79 -5.03
C LEU A 97 5.50 0.80 -4.02
N VAL A 98 4.98 1.33 -2.93
CA VAL A 98 4.18 0.59 -1.94
C VAL A 98 2.80 1.22 -1.85
N VAL A 99 1.76 0.38 -1.80
CA VAL A 99 0.38 0.83 -1.55
C VAL A 99 -0.17 0.06 -0.36
N GLU A 100 -0.77 0.78 0.58
CA GLU A 100 -1.52 0.24 1.72
C GLU A 100 -2.95 0.74 1.67
N VAL A 101 -3.91 -0.16 1.81
CA VAL A 101 -5.32 0.18 1.95
C VAL A 101 -5.65 0.19 3.44
N ILE A 102 -5.95 1.36 3.97
CA ILE A 102 -6.10 1.58 5.40
C ILE A 102 -7.35 0.87 5.94
N SER A 103 -7.19 0.22 7.08
CA SER A 103 -8.30 -0.23 7.92
C SER A 103 -8.29 0.54 9.26
N PRO A 104 -9.41 0.66 9.96
CA PRO A 104 -9.44 1.30 11.28
C PRO A 104 -8.45 0.69 12.28
N ALA A 105 -8.15 -0.60 12.15
CA ALA A 105 -7.23 -1.32 13.03
C ALA A 105 -5.75 -1.04 12.72
N THR A 106 -5.41 -0.69 11.48
CA THR A 106 -4.02 -0.50 11.02
C THR A 106 -3.65 0.96 10.79
N ALA A 107 -4.62 1.87 10.73
CA ALA A 107 -4.42 3.27 10.33
C ALA A 107 -3.24 3.97 11.04
N SER A 108 -3.13 3.84 12.35
CA SER A 108 -2.01 4.44 13.10
C SER A 108 -0.66 3.85 12.69
N ARG A 109 -0.60 2.53 12.44
CA ARG A 109 0.62 1.85 12.00
C ARG A 109 1.03 2.32 10.61
N ASP A 110 0.08 2.37 9.68
CA ASP A 110 0.34 2.71 8.28
C ASP A 110 0.76 4.18 8.14
N HIS A 111 0.06 5.09 8.84
CA HIS A 111 0.38 6.52 8.81
C HIS A 111 1.68 6.90 9.51
N ILE A 112 2.10 6.17 10.54
CA ILE A 112 3.22 6.57 11.38
C ILE A 112 4.40 5.62 11.25
N GLN A 113 4.21 4.34 11.60
CA GLN A 113 5.34 3.40 11.66
C GLN A 113 5.79 2.97 10.26
N LYS A 114 4.86 2.46 9.43
CA LYS A 114 5.18 2.03 8.06
C LYS A 114 5.64 3.19 7.20
N ARG A 115 5.04 4.39 7.33
CA ARG A 115 5.51 5.57 6.60
C ARG A 115 6.99 5.86 6.87
N ARG A 116 7.39 5.87 8.15
CA ARG A 116 8.80 6.10 8.53
C ARG A 116 9.70 4.97 8.05
N LEU A 117 9.21 3.74 8.16
CA LEU A 117 9.93 2.56 7.71
C LEU A 117 10.19 2.60 6.20
N TYR A 118 9.18 2.88 5.40
CA TYR A 118 9.31 2.95 3.94
C TYR A 118 10.21 4.12 3.51
N GLU A 119 10.09 5.27 4.17
CA GLU A 119 10.97 6.43 3.96
C GLU A 119 12.44 6.05 4.22
N SER A 120 12.73 5.48 5.40
CA SER A 120 14.10 5.11 5.77
C SER A 120 14.69 3.99 4.92
N ALA A 121 13.84 3.10 4.40
CA ALA A 121 14.24 2.02 3.50
C ALA A 121 14.51 2.48 2.06
N GLY A 122 14.07 3.68 1.68
CA GLY A 122 14.25 4.24 0.34
C GLY A 122 13.14 3.87 -0.66
N VAL A 123 11.92 3.60 -0.19
CA VAL A 123 10.75 3.51 -1.06
C VAL A 123 10.56 4.85 -1.77
N ARG A 124 10.41 4.82 -3.09
CA ARG A 124 10.34 6.05 -3.90
C ARG A 124 8.97 6.71 -3.82
N GLU A 125 7.91 5.91 -3.74
CA GLU A 125 6.53 6.39 -3.66
C GLU A 125 5.71 5.48 -2.75
N TYR A 126 4.92 6.07 -1.85
CA TYR A 126 4.06 5.37 -0.90
C TYR A 126 2.66 5.94 -0.93
N TRP A 127 1.66 5.11 -1.21
CA TRP A 127 0.25 5.49 -1.26
C TRP A 127 -0.50 4.89 -0.09
N LEU A 128 -1.25 5.73 0.60
CA LEU A 128 -2.23 5.34 1.60
C LEU A 128 -3.63 5.56 1.04
N ILE A 129 -4.37 4.49 0.80
CA ILE A 129 -5.76 4.56 0.35
C ILE A 129 -6.67 4.38 1.54
N ASP A 130 -7.50 5.37 1.84
CA ASP A 130 -8.50 5.31 2.91
C ASP A 130 -9.90 5.09 2.32
N PRO A 131 -10.44 3.87 2.39
CA PRO A 131 -11.77 3.57 1.88
C PRO A 131 -12.90 4.27 2.62
N THR A 132 -12.70 4.57 3.91
CA THR A 132 -13.70 5.18 4.77
C THR A 132 -13.92 6.64 4.41
N ASN A 133 -12.83 7.39 4.28
CA ASN A 133 -12.86 8.82 3.93
C ASN A 133 -12.80 9.06 2.41
N ARG A 134 -12.56 7.99 1.62
CA ARG A 134 -12.46 8.02 0.15
C ARG A 134 -11.40 8.99 -0.33
N ILE A 135 -10.22 8.90 0.27
CA ILE A 135 -9.04 9.71 -0.07
C ILE A 135 -7.82 8.83 -0.30
N VAL A 136 -6.89 9.36 -1.05
CA VAL A 136 -5.56 8.75 -1.24
C VAL A 136 -4.52 9.78 -0.86
N THR A 137 -3.59 9.39 0.02
CA THR A 137 -2.44 10.23 0.41
C THR A 137 -1.17 9.64 -0.22
N LEU A 138 -0.47 10.48 -1.00
CA LEU A 138 0.76 10.14 -1.68
C LEU A 138 1.95 10.74 -0.94
N TYR A 139 2.95 9.92 -0.66
CA TYR A 139 4.26 10.31 -0.20
C TYR A 139 5.28 10.01 -1.31
N CYS A 140 6.02 11.00 -1.76
CA CYS A 140 7.04 10.86 -2.80
C CYS A 140 8.40 11.25 -2.24
N ALA A 141 9.43 10.44 -2.47
CA ALA A 141 10.78 10.73 -2.04
C ALA A 141 11.36 11.95 -2.79
N GLY A 142 11.96 12.85 -2.06
CA GLY A 142 12.76 13.95 -2.62
C GLY A 142 14.16 13.50 -3.01
N SER A 143 14.94 14.43 -3.52
CA SER A 143 16.35 14.19 -3.89
C SER A 143 17.24 13.86 -2.70
N ASP A 144 16.81 14.17 -1.49
CA ASP A 144 17.49 13.85 -0.22
C ASP A 144 17.10 12.47 0.33
N GLY A 145 16.19 11.74 -0.35
CA GLY A 145 15.69 10.44 0.06
C GLY A 145 14.55 10.49 1.07
N ASN A 146 14.20 11.65 1.61
CA ASN A 146 13.07 11.81 2.53
C ASN A 146 11.77 12.02 1.78
N PHE A 147 10.64 11.62 2.36
CA PHE A 147 9.35 11.94 1.78
C PHE A 147 9.07 13.43 1.89
N ARG A 148 8.69 14.03 0.77
CA ARG A 148 8.20 15.41 0.73
C ARG A 148 6.85 15.54 1.42
N SER A 149 6.35 16.77 1.57
CA SER A 149 4.99 17.01 2.03
C SER A 149 4.00 16.18 1.21
N PRO A 150 3.13 15.40 1.86
CA PRO A 150 2.21 14.53 1.14
C PRO A 150 1.17 15.32 0.34
N VAL A 151 0.70 14.71 -0.73
CA VAL A 151 -0.47 15.17 -1.50
C VAL A 151 -1.64 14.28 -1.16
N THR A 152 -2.78 14.87 -0.78
CA THR A 152 -4.02 14.13 -0.51
C THR A 152 -5.05 14.45 -1.59
N LEU A 153 -5.61 13.41 -2.20
CA LEU A 153 -6.56 13.44 -3.30
C LEU A 153 -7.89 12.83 -2.87
N GLY A 154 -8.99 13.38 -3.35
CA GLY A 154 -10.34 12.85 -3.14
C GLY A 154 -10.75 11.86 -4.23
N GLU A 155 -11.91 11.23 -4.04
CA GLU A 155 -12.45 10.20 -4.93
C GLU A 155 -12.72 10.64 -6.38
N THR A 156 -12.80 11.93 -6.64
CA THR A 156 -13.05 12.49 -7.99
C THR A 156 -11.79 13.01 -8.68
N ASP A 157 -10.65 12.92 -8.00
CA ASP A 157 -9.39 13.40 -8.51
C ASP A 157 -8.67 12.35 -9.39
N ILE A 158 -7.70 12.81 -10.15
CA ILE A 158 -6.78 11.94 -10.89
C ILE A 158 -5.46 11.87 -10.13
N LEU A 159 -5.10 10.68 -9.68
CA LEU A 159 -3.79 10.41 -9.12
C LEU A 159 -2.76 10.38 -10.25
N ILE A 160 -1.68 11.15 -10.09
CA ILE A 160 -0.53 11.17 -11.01
C ILE A 160 0.70 10.75 -10.22
N SER A 161 1.33 9.65 -10.63
CA SER A 161 2.58 9.19 -10.02
C SER A 161 3.73 10.12 -10.39
N GLU A 162 4.60 10.40 -9.44
CA GLU A 162 5.84 11.13 -9.71
C GLU A 162 7.00 10.18 -10.06
N THR A 163 6.92 8.94 -9.62
CA THR A 163 7.94 7.91 -9.86
C THR A 163 7.80 7.30 -11.26
N PHE A 164 6.57 7.10 -11.71
CA PHE A 164 6.28 6.45 -12.98
C PHE A 164 5.64 7.42 -13.95
N ALA A 165 6.41 7.83 -14.96
CA ALA A 165 5.90 8.71 -16.01
C ALA A 165 4.65 8.08 -16.66
N ASP A 166 3.63 8.90 -16.91
CA ASP A 166 2.35 8.52 -17.52
C ASP A 166 1.42 7.64 -16.67
N LEU A 167 1.82 7.20 -15.48
CA LEU A 167 0.88 6.51 -14.57
C LEU A 167 -0.11 7.53 -14.01
N LYS A 168 -1.35 7.40 -14.49
CA LYS A 168 -2.50 8.20 -14.06
C LYS A 168 -3.65 7.27 -13.72
N ILE A 169 -4.26 7.50 -12.55
CA ILE A 169 -5.39 6.70 -12.08
C ILE A 169 -6.54 7.64 -11.74
N ASP A 170 -7.67 7.46 -12.42
CA ASP A 170 -8.93 8.07 -12.01
C ASP A 170 -9.43 7.41 -10.74
N LEU A 171 -9.43 8.14 -9.63
CA LEU A 171 -9.79 7.61 -8.31
C LEU A 171 -11.28 7.27 -8.20
N SER A 172 -12.14 7.81 -9.05
CA SER A 172 -13.55 7.40 -9.11
C SER A 172 -13.72 5.92 -9.47
N ALA A 173 -12.74 5.35 -10.17
CA ALA A 173 -12.72 3.95 -10.54
C ALA A 173 -12.02 3.03 -9.50
N VAL A 174 -11.47 3.60 -8.44
CA VAL A 174 -10.81 2.86 -7.32
C VAL A 174 -11.79 2.64 -6.17
N PHE A 175 -12.60 3.64 -5.87
CA PHE A 175 -13.57 3.53 -4.77
C PHE A 175 -14.88 2.90 -5.26
N PRO A 176 -15.48 1.95 -4.50
CA PRO A 176 -16.75 1.36 -4.86
C PRO A 176 -17.86 2.42 -4.90
N ALA A 177 -18.89 2.20 -5.73
CA ALA A 177 -20.04 3.08 -5.76
C ALA A 177 -20.64 3.24 -4.36
N ARG A 178 -21.03 4.48 -4.02
CA ARG A 178 -21.74 4.71 -2.75
C ARG A 178 -23.06 3.94 -2.78
N PRO A 179 -23.44 3.29 -1.67
CA PRO A 179 -24.80 2.76 -1.57
C PRO A 179 -25.78 3.90 -1.87
N GLN A 180 -26.74 3.68 -2.77
CA GLN A 180 -27.81 4.64 -2.97
C GLN A 180 -28.52 4.76 -1.61
N THR A 181 -28.34 5.89 -0.93
CA THR A 181 -29.23 6.24 0.18
C THR A 181 -30.61 6.34 -0.41
N LEU A 182 -31.52 5.47 0.03
CA LEU A 182 -32.93 5.66 -0.22
C LEU A 182 -33.21 7.10 0.21
N SER A 183 -33.69 7.94 -0.71
CA SER A 183 -34.06 9.32 -0.40
C SER A 183 -34.93 9.32 0.84
N GLU A 184 -34.51 10.02 1.90
CA GLU A 184 -35.37 10.22 3.05
C GLU A 184 -36.73 10.68 2.55
N PRO A 185 -37.84 10.07 3.01
CA PRO A 185 -39.15 10.58 2.67
C PRO A 185 -39.22 12.04 3.08
N ALA A 186 -39.73 12.90 2.22
CA ALA A 186 -39.92 14.30 2.51
C ALA A 186 -40.63 14.46 3.85
N PRO A 187 -40.18 15.41 4.72
CA PRO A 187 -40.85 15.62 5.99
C PRO A 187 -42.33 15.93 5.76
N PRO A 188 -43.24 15.42 6.63
CA PRO A 188 -44.67 15.70 6.47
C PRO A 188 -44.89 17.20 6.46
N ALA A 189 -45.69 17.67 5.53
CA ALA A 189 -46.11 19.07 5.51
C ALA A 189 -46.91 19.34 6.79
N PHE A 190 -46.45 20.27 7.58
CA PHE A 190 -47.21 20.79 8.71
C PHE A 190 -48.34 21.66 8.12
N GLU A 191 -49.62 21.23 8.34
CA GLU A 191 -50.79 22.08 8.14
C GLU A 191 -50.99 23.01 9.33
#